data_88170727b5bd5b003e63f6e43eb779c9
#
_entry.id   88170727b5bd5b003e63f6e43eb779c9
#
_cell.length_a   1.000
_cell.length_b   1.000
_cell.length_c   1.000
_cell.angle_alpha   90.00
_cell.angle_beta   90.00
_cell.angle_gamma   90.00
#
_symmetry.space_group_name_H-M   'P 1'
#
loop_
_entity.id
_entity.type
_entity.pdbx_description
1 polymer ?
#
loop_
_entity_poly.entity_id
_entity_poly.type
_entity_poly.pdbx_seq_one_letter_code
_entity_poly.pdbx_strand_id
1 'polypeptide(L)'
;MTVASSSLPTAPPPRWYRWLVLVLISFAMFGNYYIYDSISPLADVLKTQLGFADGDIGWLNAIYSIPNVFMVLIGGMIIDKIGTRRSTFIFALLCLAGALITVSSGTLEVMAAGRLVFGLGAESLIVAVTTAIAKWFRGKELSFAFGLNLTIARLGSFAALNSPTWASSLYGEWRLPLLLSVLAGVICVAGAVIYWILEVSSEKRFDLGKAGSTDKVVFADLWRFGRSYWIIVALCITFYSAIFPFQTFAVKFFMEAHGASREFGGFLSSMLTLFAMIATPIFGYVADRIGKRARLMVFGSVLLIPVYLMMAYTQVSLYVPMAMMGISFSLIPAVMWPSVAYIVGQEKLGTAYGLMTMIQNIGLAGLNLIIGWANDTSGASLDNPGGYTLGMWIFSGLGVLGFVFALLLLRRETGSSAHGLETITVRSQQQS
;
A
#
# COMPACT_ATOMS: atom_id res chain seq x y z
N MET A 1 -22.22 -19.97 49.97
CA MET A 1 -21.14 -19.67 49.02
C MET A 1 -21.64 -18.59 48.08
N THR A 2 -21.29 -17.35 48.33
CA THR A 2 -21.62 -16.20 47.52
C THR A 2 -20.70 -16.20 46.30
N VAL A 3 -21.26 -16.45 45.12
CA VAL A 3 -20.54 -16.31 43.83
C VAL A 3 -20.22 -14.82 43.68
N ALA A 4 -18.95 -14.49 43.84
CA ALA A 4 -18.45 -13.15 43.53
C ALA A 4 -18.72 -12.88 42.05
N SER A 5 -19.67 -12.01 41.77
CA SER A 5 -19.88 -11.43 40.44
C SER A 5 -18.60 -10.65 40.08
N SER A 6 -17.76 -11.20 39.20
CA SER A 6 -16.65 -10.45 38.64
C SER A 6 -17.25 -9.30 37.82
N SER A 7 -17.28 -8.11 38.43
CA SER A 7 -17.66 -6.89 37.75
C SER A 7 -16.76 -6.71 36.54
N LEU A 8 -17.37 -6.67 35.33
CA LEU A 8 -16.65 -6.38 34.10
C LEU A 8 -15.92 -5.03 34.24
N PRO A 9 -14.70 -4.91 33.74
CA PRO A 9 -13.98 -3.64 33.80
C PRO A 9 -14.76 -2.55 33.11
N THR A 10 -15.01 -1.45 33.82
CA THR A 10 -15.89 -0.34 33.37
C THR A 10 -15.11 0.85 32.81
N ALA A 11 -13.80 0.91 33.01
CA ALA A 11 -12.98 2.04 32.59
C ALA A 11 -12.22 1.76 31.28
N PRO A 12 -12.19 2.71 30.33
CA PRO A 12 -11.36 2.59 29.14
C PRO A 12 -9.86 2.65 29.51
N PRO A 13 -8.98 2.09 28.67
CA PRO A 13 -7.54 2.14 28.92
C PRO A 13 -7.01 3.58 28.97
N PRO A 14 -6.00 3.89 29.80
CA PRO A 14 -5.36 5.20 29.86
C PRO A 14 -4.84 5.65 28.48
N ARG A 15 -4.83 6.97 28.25
CA ARG A 15 -4.42 7.53 26.95
C ARG A 15 -3.02 7.07 26.55
N TRP A 16 -2.02 7.21 27.40
CA TRP A 16 -0.64 6.82 27.14
C TRP A 16 -0.50 5.33 26.77
N TYR A 17 -1.30 4.46 27.41
CA TYR A 17 -1.25 3.03 27.17
C TYR A 17 -1.80 2.66 25.78
N ARG A 18 -2.87 3.34 25.32
CA ARG A 18 -3.39 3.16 23.95
C ARG A 18 -2.38 3.54 22.89
N TRP A 19 -1.66 4.65 23.10
CA TRP A 19 -0.60 5.09 22.20
C TRP A 19 0.59 4.13 22.18
N LEU A 20 0.97 3.59 23.33
CA LEU A 20 2.00 2.55 23.41
C LEU A 20 1.60 1.32 22.59
N VAL A 21 0.38 0.81 22.78
CA VAL A 21 -0.14 -0.34 22.03
C VAL A 21 -0.15 -0.04 20.52
N LEU A 22 -0.57 1.16 20.12
CA LEU A 22 -0.55 1.57 18.73
C LEU A 22 0.84 1.51 18.12
N VAL A 23 1.84 2.10 18.78
CA VAL A 23 3.22 2.09 18.26
C VAL A 23 3.74 0.65 18.13
N LEU A 24 3.50 -0.18 19.15
CA LEU A 24 4.00 -1.55 19.16
C LEU A 24 3.34 -2.44 18.10
N ILE A 25 2.01 -2.35 17.92
CA ILE A 25 1.35 -3.11 16.83
C ILE A 25 1.73 -2.57 15.46
N SER A 26 2.05 -1.28 15.33
CA SER A 26 2.46 -0.69 14.06
C SER A 26 3.83 -1.22 13.57
N PHE A 27 4.65 -1.82 14.43
CA PHE A 27 5.84 -2.55 13.98
C PHE A 27 5.51 -3.79 13.16
N ALA A 28 4.34 -4.40 13.37
CA ALA A 28 3.86 -5.44 12.47
C ALA A 28 3.63 -4.90 11.04
N MET A 29 3.10 -3.68 10.94
CA MET A 29 2.92 -3.00 9.64
C MET A 29 4.26 -2.58 9.02
N PHE A 30 5.20 -2.08 9.82
CA PHE A 30 6.56 -1.76 9.36
C PHE A 30 7.22 -2.98 8.70
N GLY A 31 7.21 -4.15 9.39
CA GLY A 31 7.80 -5.37 8.85
C GLY A 31 7.11 -5.86 7.58
N ASN A 32 5.78 -5.81 7.53
CA ASN A 32 4.99 -6.17 6.35
C ASN A 32 5.38 -5.32 5.12
N TYR A 33 5.43 -4.01 5.28
CA TYR A 33 5.76 -3.09 4.18
C TYR A 33 7.23 -3.18 3.76
N TYR A 34 8.13 -3.49 4.69
CA TYR A 34 9.54 -3.77 4.35
C TYR A 34 9.65 -5.01 3.45
N ILE A 35 9.01 -6.12 3.83
CA ILE A 35 9.03 -7.37 3.04
C ILE A 35 8.44 -7.14 1.65
N TYR A 36 7.36 -6.37 1.57
CA TYR A 36 6.71 -6.02 0.30
C TYR A 36 7.70 -5.41 -0.69
N ASP A 37 8.41 -4.37 -0.28
CA ASP A 37 9.28 -3.56 -1.14
C ASP A 37 10.72 -4.12 -1.27
N SER A 38 11.06 -5.22 -0.59
CA SER A 38 12.43 -5.76 -0.51
C SER A 38 13.00 -6.27 -1.83
N ILE A 39 12.17 -6.65 -2.80
CA ILE A 39 12.60 -7.18 -4.11
C ILE A 39 13.04 -6.04 -5.05
N SER A 40 12.37 -4.89 -5.00
CA SER A 40 12.60 -3.79 -5.94
C SER A 40 14.06 -3.31 -6.02
N PRO A 41 14.78 -3.08 -4.90
CA PRO A 41 16.18 -2.65 -4.95
C PRO A 41 17.17 -3.77 -5.32
N LEU A 42 16.69 -5.01 -5.50
CA LEU A 42 17.48 -6.20 -5.83
C LEU A 42 17.36 -6.62 -7.31
N ALA A 43 16.53 -5.97 -8.11
CA ALA A 43 16.19 -6.42 -9.45
C ALA A 43 17.43 -6.70 -10.33
N ASP A 44 18.42 -5.84 -10.29
CA ASP A 44 19.69 -6.00 -11.04
C ASP A 44 20.58 -7.12 -10.46
N VAL A 45 20.60 -7.29 -9.13
CA VAL A 45 21.38 -8.37 -8.46
C VAL A 45 20.77 -9.73 -8.78
N LEU A 46 19.45 -9.87 -8.76
CA LEU A 46 18.77 -11.10 -9.15
C LEU A 46 19.03 -11.45 -10.61
N LYS A 47 19.01 -10.43 -11.50
CA LYS A 47 19.36 -10.60 -12.92
C LYS A 47 20.80 -11.08 -13.09
N THR A 48 21.76 -10.44 -12.45
CA THR A 48 23.20 -10.72 -12.66
C THR A 48 23.68 -12.00 -11.98
N GLN A 49 23.14 -12.34 -10.81
CA GLN A 49 23.60 -13.48 -10.01
C GLN A 49 22.77 -14.75 -10.21
N LEU A 50 21.46 -14.61 -10.45
CA LEU A 50 20.54 -15.74 -10.61
C LEU A 50 20.08 -15.94 -12.06
N GLY A 51 20.43 -15.02 -12.97
CA GLY A 51 20.02 -15.09 -14.37
C GLY A 51 18.54 -14.79 -14.60
N PHE A 52 17.87 -14.10 -13.68
CA PHE A 52 16.46 -13.75 -13.82
C PHE A 52 16.26 -12.73 -14.93
N ALA A 53 15.22 -12.94 -15.73
CA ALA A 53 14.71 -11.95 -16.65
C ALA A 53 13.87 -10.88 -15.90
N ASP A 54 13.59 -9.75 -16.53
CA ASP A 54 12.70 -8.74 -15.96
C ASP A 54 11.26 -9.27 -15.80
N GLY A 55 10.85 -10.18 -16.69
CA GLY A 55 9.60 -10.93 -16.54
C GLY A 55 9.52 -11.75 -15.26
N ASP A 56 10.63 -12.38 -14.84
CA ASP A 56 10.69 -13.13 -13.58
C ASP A 56 10.55 -12.21 -12.38
N ILE A 57 11.18 -11.03 -12.40
CA ILE A 57 11.06 -10.01 -11.35
C ILE A 57 9.63 -9.48 -11.31
N GLY A 58 9.04 -9.22 -12.47
CA GLY A 58 7.62 -8.87 -12.61
C GLY A 58 6.71 -9.94 -12.01
N TRP A 59 7.01 -11.23 -12.25
CA TRP A 59 6.28 -12.37 -11.69
C TRP A 59 6.38 -12.42 -10.17
N LEU A 60 7.56 -12.24 -9.58
CA LEU A 60 7.75 -12.20 -8.12
C LEU A 60 6.90 -11.10 -7.45
N ASN A 61 6.72 -9.96 -8.13
CA ASN A 61 5.87 -8.88 -7.64
C ASN A 61 4.38 -9.03 -8.04
N ALA A 62 4.06 -9.80 -9.07
CA ALA A 62 2.68 -10.10 -9.43
C ALA A 62 2.07 -11.18 -8.51
N ILE A 63 2.82 -12.25 -8.23
CA ILE A 63 2.30 -13.44 -7.55
C ILE A 63 1.82 -13.15 -6.13
N TYR A 64 2.43 -12.21 -5.41
CA TYR A 64 1.95 -11.84 -4.07
C TYR A 64 0.57 -11.14 -4.12
N SER A 65 0.27 -10.45 -5.22
CA SER A 65 -1.01 -9.76 -5.40
C SER A 65 -2.17 -10.73 -5.67
N ILE A 66 -1.90 -11.93 -6.19
CA ILE A 66 -2.93 -12.92 -6.49
C ILE A 66 -3.72 -13.33 -5.24
N PRO A 67 -3.10 -13.78 -4.14
CA PRO A 67 -3.86 -14.07 -2.92
C PRO A 67 -4.53 -12.84 -2.34
N ASN A 68 -3.94 -11.65 -2.48
CA ASN A 68 -4.51 -10.41 -1.96
C ASN A 68 -5.90 -10.11 -2.54
N VAL A 69 -6.17 -10.49 -3.79
CA VAL A 69 -7.51 -10.37 -4.41
C VAL A 69 -8.60 -11.02 -3.55
N PHE A 70 -8.30 -12.13 -2.90
CA PHE A 70 -9.27 -12.88 -2.07
C PHE A 70 -9.09 -12.62 -0.58
N MET A 71 -7.85 -12.44 -0.12
CA MET A 71 -7.52 -12.36 1.29
C MET A 71 -7.97 -11.07 1.97
N VAL A 72 -8.24 -9.99 1.22
CA VAL A 72 -8.91 -8.80 1.76
C VAL A 72 -10.27 -9.17 2.36
N LEU A 73 -11.01 -10.08 1.71
CA LEU A 73 -12.33 -10.53 2.14
C LEU A 73 -12.26 -11.65 3.18
N ILE A 74 -11.47 -12.69 2.88
CA ILE A 74 -11.31 -13.87 3.74
C ILE A 74 -10.68 -13.48 5.07
N GLY A 75 -9.69 -12.59 5.05
CA GLY A 75 -9.02 -12.07 6.23
C GLY A 75 -9.98 -11.41 7.21
N GLY A 76 -10.92 -10.59 6.71
CA GLY A 76 -11.98 -10.00 7.54
C GLY A 76 -12.83 -11.05 8.24
N MET A 77 -13.29 -12.10 7.52
CA MET A 77 -14.06 -13.20 8.11
C MET A 77 -13.26 -13.99 9.16
N ILE A 78 -11.96 -14.17 8.94
CA ILE A 78 -11.08 -14.81 9.93
C ILE A 78 -10.99 -13.94 11.18
N ILE A 79 -10.80 -12.63 11.03
CA ILE A 79 -10.72 -11.69 12.16
C ILE A 79 -12.00 -11.71 12.99
N ASP A 80 -13.16 -11.72 12.34
CA ASP A 80 -14.46 -11.78 13.03
C ASP A 80 -14.62 -13.09 13.81
N LYS A 81 -14.08 -14.21 13.30
CA LYS A 81 -14.22 -15.54 13.91
C LYS A 81 -13.25 -15.79 15.07
N ILE A 82 -11.98 -15.41 14.94
CA ILE A 82 -10.92 -15.75 15.92
C ILE A 82 -10.38 -14.56 16.71
N GLY A 83 -10.83 -13.34 16.37
CA GLY A 83 -10.47 -12.09 17.03
C GLY A 83 -9.16 -11.47 16.52
N THR A 84 -8.97 -10.18 16.82
CA THR A 84 -7.86 -9.35 16.32
C THR A 84 -6.48 -9.91 16.67
N ARG A 85 -6.25 -10.32 17.92
CA ARG A 85 -4.93 -10.77 18.42
C ARG A 85 -4.42 -12.02 17.69
N ARG A 86 -5.30 -13.06 17.57
CA ARG A 86 -4.92 -14.33 16.92
C ARG A 86 -4.70 -14.13 15.44
N SER A 87 -5.58 -13.35 14.80
CA SER A 87 -5.48 -13.03 13.38
C SER A 87 -4.21 -12.27 13.05
N THR A 88 -3.89 -11.20 13.82
CA THR A 88 -2.65 -10.42 13.65
C THR A 88 -1.42 -11.32 13.76
N PHE A 89 -1.38 -12.23 14.73
CA PHE A 89 -0.26 -13.15 14.91
C PHE A 89 -0.14 -14.16 13.76
N ILE A 90 -1.23 -14.78 13.33
CA ILE A 90 -1.22 -15.76 12.21
C ILE A 90 -0.78 -15.07 10.91
N PHE A 91 -1.30 -13.89 10.61
CA PHE A 91 -0.93 -13.16 9.39
C PHE A 91 0.51 -12.66 9.43
N ALA A 92 1.01 -12.23 10.59
CA ALA A 92 2.43 -11.89 10.78
C ALA A 92 3.34 -13.11 10.58
N LEU A 93 2.94 -14.31 11.07
CA LEU A 93 3.68 -15.56 10.81
C LEU A 93 3.72 -15.91 9.33
N LEU A 94 2.62 -15.71 8.58
CA LEU A 94 2.60 -15.92 7.13
C LEU A 94 3.55 -14.95 6.43
N CYS A 95 3.63 -13.69 6.86
CA CYS A 95 4.58 -12.72 6.32
C CYS A 95 6.04 -13.17 6.55
N LEU A 96 6.38 -13.59 7.78
CA LEU A 96 7.71 -14.13 8.10
C LEU A 96 8.03 -15.41 7.34
N ALA A 97 7.08 -16.36 7.29
CA ALA A 97 7.26 -17.60 6.53
C ALA A 97 7.51 -17.33 5.04
N GLY A 98 6.76 -16.39 4.45
CA GLY A 98 6.97 -15.95 3.08
C GLY A 98 8.36 -15.39 2.85
N ALA A 99 8.87 -14.53 3.75
CA ALA A 99 10.23 -14.00 3.68
C ALA A 99 11.29 -15.10 3.81
N LEU A 100 11.11 -16.05 4.74
CA LEU A 100 12.03 -17.19 4.93
C LEU A 100 12.08 -18.09 3.69
N ILE A 101 10.95 -18.41 3.09
CA ILE A 101 10.87 -19.22 1.87
C ILE A 101 11.55 -18.46 0.72
N THR A 102 11.29 -17.16 0.57
CA THR A 102 11.87 -16.34 -0.50
C THR A 102 13.41 -16.33 -0.46
N VAL A 103 14.02 -16.32 0.72
CA VAL A 103 15.49 -16.30 0.87
C VAL A 103 16.13 -17.69 0.84
N SER A 104 15.35 -18.76 0.98
CA SER A 104 15.85 -20.13 1.15
C SER A 104 16.52 -20.69 -0.11
N SER A 105 16.09 -20.28 -1.31
CA SER A 105 16.60 -20.75 -2.59
C SER A 105 16.66 -19.61 -3.61
N GLY A 106 17.66 -19.68 -4.53
CA GLY A 106 17.78 -18.77 -5.67
C GLY A 106 16.98 -19.21 -6.91
N THR A 107 16.05 -20.16 -6.80
CA THR A 107 15.19 -20.56 -7.90
C THR A 107 13.90 -19.73 -7.91
N LEU A 108 13.43 -19.40 -9.12
CA LEU A 108 12.23 -18.56 -9.30
C LEU A 108 11.00 -19.17 -8.59
N GLU A 109 10.81 -20.48 -8.72
CA GLU A 109 9.65 -21.18 -8.18
C GLU A 109 9.58 -21.09 -6.65
N VAL A 110 10.71 -21.26 -5.96
CA VAL A 110 10.76 -21.17 -4.49
C VAL A 110 10.59 -19.74 -4.03
N MET A 111 11.23 -18.78 -4.71
CA MET A 111 11.04 -17.36 -4.40
C MET A 111 9.60 -16.93 -4.63
N ALA A 112 8.98 -17.37 -5.72
CA ALA A 112 7.58 -17.10 -6.05
C ALA A 112 6.63 -17.75 -5.01
N ALA A 113 6.89 -18.98 -4.58
CA ALA A 113 6.13 -19.62 -3.50
C ALA A 113 6.23 -18.82 -2.19
N GLY A 114 7.41 -18.29 -1.85
CA GLY A 114 7.59 -17.40 -0.71
C GLY A 114 6.77 -16.13 -0.82
N ARG A 115 6.79 -15.47 -1.99
CA ARG A 115 5.99 -14.28 -2.27
C ARG A 115 4.47 -14.56 -2.22
N LEU A 116 4.03 -15.72 -2.69
CA LEU A 116 2.64 -16.14 -2.58
C LEU A 116 2.22 -16.31 -1.11
N VAL A 117 3.03 -17.00 -0.29
CA VAL A 117 2.78 -17.18 1.15
C VAL A 117 2.76 -15.81 1.87
N PHE A 118 3.69 -14.91 1.51
CA PHE A 118 3.68 -13.54 2.00
C PHE A 118 2.36 -12.83 1.67
N GLY A 119 1.87 -12.94 0.43
CA GLY A 119 0.61 -12.36 -0.01
C GLY A 119 -0.61 -12.85 0.79
N LEU A 120 -0.64 -14.13 1.20
CA LEU A 120 -1.71 -14.65 2.07
C LEU A 120 -1.78 -13.91 3.42
N GLY A 121 -0.65 -13.44 3.93
CA GLY A 121 -0.57 -12.71 5.19
C GLY A 121 -0.73 -11.19 5.05
N ALA A 122 -0.20 -10.60 4.00
CA ALA A 122 0.08 -9.17 3.89
C ALA A 122 -1.17 -8.28 4.03
N GLU A 123 -2.16 -8.40 3.15
CA GLU A 123 -3.37 -7.58 3.19
C GLU A 123 -4.26 -7.92 4.40
N SER A 124 -4.34 -9.21 4.75
CA SER A 124 -5.09 -9.64 5.93
C SER A 124 -4.51 -9.06 7.23
N LEU A 125 -3.19 -8.91 7.31
CA LEU A 125 -2.52 -8.26 8.43
C LEU A 125 -2.89 -6.78 8.53
N ILE A 126 -2.97 -6.07 7.40
CA ILE A 126 -3.41 -4.67 7.35
C ILE A 126 -4.82 -4.55 7.95
N VAL A 127 -5.74 -5.42 7.51
CA VAL A 127 -7.12 -5.43 8.04
C VAL A 127 -7.14 -5.76 9.54
N ALA A 128 -6.34 -6.73 9.99
CA ALA A 128 -6.28 -7.11 11.40
C ALA A 128 -5.76 -5.99 12.30
N VAL A 129 -4.69 -5.31 11.88
CA VAL A 129 -4.09 -4.19 12.63
C VAL A 129 -5.03 -2.98 12.64
N THR A 130 -5.65 -2.64 11.53
CA THR A 130 -6.63 -1.53 11.49
C THR A 130 -7.85 -1.82 12.35
N THR A 131 -8.35 -3.05 12.36
CA THR A 131 -9.44 -3.48 13.25
C THR A 131 -9.04 -3.41 14.73
N ALA A 132 -7.81 -3.82 15.06
CA ALA A 132 -7.27 -3.69 16.41
C ALA A 132 -7.19 -2.21 16.84
N ILE A 133 -6.67 -1.33 16.00
CA ILE A 133 -6.59 0.11 16.28
C ILE A 133 -8.00 0.69 16.48
N ALA A 134 -8.98 0.33 15.65
CA ALA A 134 -10.36 0.76 15.80
C ALA A 134 -10.96 0.32 17.15
N LYS A 135 -10.65 -0.89 17.63
CA LYS A 135 -11.04 -1.40 18.95
C LYS A 135 -10.47 -0.52 20.09
N TRP A 136 -9.17 -0.18 20.02
CA TRP A 136 -8.46 0.54 21.06
C TRP A 136 -8.74 2.05 21.11
N PHE A 137 -9.08 2.65 19.96
CA PHE A 137 -9.30 4.10 19.81
C PHE A 137 -10.77 4.47 19.57
N ARG A 138 -11.69 3.57 19.92
CA ARG A 138 -13.13 3.79 19.70
C ARG A 138 -13.61 5.13 20.26
N GLY A 139 -14.14 5.99 19.36
CA GLY A 139 -14.69 7.29 19.72
C GLY A 139 -13.67 8.35 20.16
N LYS A 140 -12.37 8.08 20.04
CA LYS A 140 -11.32 9.01 20.48
C LYS A 140 -10.08 8.91 19.57
N GLU A 141 -9.71 10.01 18.93
CA GLU A 141 -8.45 10.17 18.21
C GLU A 141 -8.17 9.11 17.12
N LEU A 142 -9.21 8.43 16.61
CA LEU A 142 -9.09 7.27 15.72
C LEU A 142 -8.38 7.63 14.40
N SER A 143 -8.74 8.77 13.79
CA SER A 143 -8.12 9.21 12.53
C SER A 143 -6.62 9.47 12.67
N PHE A 144 -6.22 10.08 13.80
CA PHE A 144 -4.80 10.33 14.09
C PHE A 144 -4.06 9.01 14.36
N ALA A 145 -4.68 8.05 15.04
CA ALA A 145 -4.12 6.73 15.28
C ALA A 145 -3.88 5.96 13.97
N PHE A 146 -4.83 5.98 13.04
CA PHE A 146 -4.65 5.41 11.70
C PHE A 146 -3.54 6.12 10.91
N GLY A 147 -3.47 7.45 10.98
CA GLY A 147 -2.42 8.23 10.35
C GLY A 147 -1.03 7.85 10.84
N LEU A 148 -0.85 7.74 12.16
CA LEU A 148 0.43 7.33 12.77
C LEU A 148 0.81 5.89 12.40
N ASN A 149 -0.15 4.97 12.44
CA ASN A 149 0.07 3.59 11.98
C ASN A 149 0.53 3.53 10.53
N LEU A 150 -0.12 4.27 9.64
CA LEU A 150 0.25 4.34 8.23
C LEU A 150 1.64 4.96 8.05
N THR A 151 1.99 5.97 8.82
CA THR A 151 3.33 6.57 8.81
C THR A 151 4.40 5.54 9.20
N ILE A 152 4.20 4.77 10.26
CA ILE A 152 5.12 3.70 10.68
C ILE A 152 5.20 2.60 9.61
N ALA A 153 4.08 2.22 9.00
CA ALA A 153 4.06 1.27 7.88
C ALA A 153 4.92 1.79 6.70
N ARG A 154 4.73 3.04 6.31
CA ARG A 154 5.50 3.68 5.22
C ARG A 154 6.99 3.80 5.52
N LEU A 155 7.38 3.93 6.80
CA LEU A 155 8.79 3.84 7.18
C LEU A 155 9.40 2.48 6.83
N GLY A 156 8.61 1.39 6.85
CA GLY A 156 9.04 0.07 6.37
C GLY A 156 9.39 0.08 4.89
N SER A 157 8.49 0.62 4.03
CA SER A 157 8.76 0.81 2.60
C SER A 157 9.97 1.71 2.35
N PHE A 158 10.05 2.85 3.06
CA PHE A 158 11.18 3.76 2.95
C PHE A 158 12.50 3.06 3.30
N ALA A 159 12.54 2.30 4.39
CA ALA A 159 13.72 1.56 4.81
C ALA A 159 14.12 0.50 3.78
N ALA A 160 13.16 -0.24 3.20
CA ALA A 160 13.41 -1.26 2.20
C ALA A 160 13.98 -0.65 0.90
N LEU A 161 13.29 0.35 0.33
CA LEU A 161 13.69 0.99 -0.92
C LEU A 161 15.02 1.74 -0.79
N ASN A 162 15.30 2.31 0.37
CA ASN A 162 16.56 3.02 0.66
C ASN A 162 17.65 2.09 1.26
N SER A 163 17.39 0.78 1.37
CA SER A 163 18.38 -0.16 1.92
C SER A 163 19.70 -0.22 1.14
N PRO A 164 19.76 0.06 -0.18
CA PRO A 164 21.05 0.23 -0.86
C PRO A 164 21.96 1.32 -0.26
N THR A 165 21.39 2.33 0.40
CA THR A 165 22.16 3.42 1.01
C THR A 165 22.71 3.02 2.38
N TRP A 166 21.87 2.49 3.27
CA TRP A 166 22.28 2.18 4.66
C TRP A 166 22.82 0.76 4.86
N ALA A 167 22.63 -0.14 3.87
CA ALA A 167 23.09 -1.53 3.90
C ALA A 167 23.82 -1.90 2.61
N SER A 168 24.51 -0.95 1.96
CA SER A 168 25.17 -1.13 0.66
C SER A 168 26.12 -2.35 0.61
N SER A 169 26.85 -2.62 1.70
CA SER A 169 27.76 -3.78 1.82
C SER A 169 27.08 -5.14 1.66
N LEU A 170 25.76 -5.22 1.88
CA LEU A 170 25.01 -6.48 1.74
C LEU A 170 24.62 -6.79 0.28
N TYR A 171 24.71 -5.82 -0.62
CA TYR A 171 24.29 -5.98 -2.03
C TYR A 171 25.32 -6.71 -2.90
N GLY A 172 26.42 -7.17 -2.33
CA GLY A 172 27.39 -8.05 -2.99
C GLY A 172 26.87 -9.46 -3.26
N GLU A 173 25.86 -9.93 -2.52
CA GLU A 173 25.23 -11.24 -2.66
C GLU A 173 23.71 -11.10 -2.55
N TRP A 174 22.94 -11.75 -3.43
CA TRP A 174 21.49 -11.62 -3.49
C TRP A 174 20.76 -12.01 -2.19
N ARG A 175 21.30 -12.97 -1.44
CA ARG A 175 20.71 -13.44 -0.17
C ARG A 175 20.76 -12.42 0.94
N LEU A 176 21.86 -11.68 1.04
CA LEU A 176 22.11 -10.83 2.20
C LEU A 176 21.05 -9.71 2.38
N PRO A 177 20.67 -8.94 1.33
CA PRO A 177 19.60 -7.98 1.47
C PRO A 177 18.24 -8.63 1.74
N LEU A 178 17.99 -9.85 1.25
CA LEU A 178 16.75 -10.58 1.55
C LEU A 178 16.70 -11.07 3.01
N LEU A 179 17.83 -11.28 3.68
CA LEU A 179 17.86 -11.54 5.11
C LEU A 179 17.35 -10.36 5.93
N LEU A 180 17.50 -9.13 5.43
CA LEU A 180 16.87 -7.96 6.05
C LEU A 180 15.34 -8.05 6.00
N SER A 181 14.77 -8.62 4.94
CA SER A 181 13.32 -8.87 4.87
C SER A 181 12.88 -9.93 5.90
N VAL A 182 13.72 -10.95 6.18
CA VAL A 182 13.46 -11.90 7.26
C VAL A 182 13.51 -11.21 8.62
N LEU A 183 14.51 -10.35 8.86
CA LEU A 183 14.57 -9.54 10.09
C LEU A 183 13.33 -8.67 10.25
N ALA A 184 12.88 -8.04 9.17
CA ALA A 184 11.62 -7.27 9.17
C ALA A 184 10.41 -8.15 9.48
N GLY A 185 10.40 -9.41 8.98
CA GLY A 185 9.40 -10.42 9.33
C GLY A 185 9.42 -10.80 10.81
N VAL A 186 10.62 -10.90 11.40
CA VAL A 186 10.76 -11.11 12.86
C VAL A 186 10.21 -9.92 13.64
N ILE A 187 10.50 -8.69 13.21
CA ILE A 187 9.94 -7.48 13.81
C ILE A 187 8.39 -7.48 13.68
N CYS A 188 7.87 -7.90 12.52
CA CYS A 188 6.44 -8.05 12.28
C CYS A 188 5.79 -9.00 13.31
N VAL A 189 6.35 -10.20 13.48
CA VAL A 189 5.86 -11.20 14.45
C VAL A 189 6.04 -10.71 15.88
N ALA A 190 7.17 -10.08 16.21
CA ALA A 190 7.40 -9.52 17.55
C ALA A 190 6.34 -8.45 17.91
N GLY A 191 6.01 -7.55 16.96
CA GLY A 191 4.93 -6.58 17.13
C GLY A 191 3.58 -7.23 17.41
N ALA A 192 3.26 -8.30 16.66
CA ALA A 192 2.02 -9.05 16.82
C ALA A 192 1.97 -9.80 18.18
N VAL A 193 3.07 -10.40 18.62
CA VAL A 193 3.19 -11.10 19.91
C VAL A 193 3.04 -10.11 21.07
N ILE A 194 3.75 -8.99 21.02
CA ILE A 194 3.65 -7.93 22.04
C ILE A 194 2.21 -7.42 22.10
N TYR A 195 1.58 -7.15 20.96
CA TYR A 195 0.18 -6.78 20.90
C TYR A 195 -0.72 -7.82 21.57
N TRP A 196 -0.53 -9.12 21.28
CA TRP A 196 -1.30 -10.20 21.91
C TRP A 196 -1.19 -10.17 23.43
N ILE A 197 0.05 -10.07 23.96
CA ILE A 197 0.30 -10.02 25.42
C ILE A 197 -0.41 -8.81 26.04
N LEU A 198 -0.28 -7.64 25.41
CA LEU A 198 -0.89 -6.41 25.90
C LEU A 198 -2.43 -6.48 25.86
N GLU A 199 -3.02 -7.04 24.81
CA GLU A 199 -4.47 -7.17 24.72
C GLU A 199 -5.02 -8.13 25.77
N VAL A 200 -4.40 -9.31 25.97
CA VAL A 200 -4.80 -10.27 27.03
C VAL A 200 -4.70 -9.66 28.42
N SER A 201 -3.62 -8.93 28.71
CA SER A 201 -3.47 -8.24 29.99
C SER A 201 -4.50 -7.14 30.19
N SER A 202 -4.88 -6.46 29.13
CA SER A 202 -5.79 -5.31 29.15
C SER A 202 -7.25 -5.71 29.24
N GLU A 203 -7.66 -6.82 28.60
CA GLU A 203 -9.04 -7.34 28.69
C GLU A 203 -9.47 -7.66 30.14
N LYS A 204 -8.50 -7.95 31.02
CA LYS A 204 -8.74 -8.17 32.44
C LYS A 204 -8.89 -6.87 33.26
N ARG A 205 -8.43 -5.75 32.73
CA ARG A 205 -8.31 -4.48 33.47
C ARG A 205 -9.17 -3.36 32.93
N PHE A 206 -9.47 -3.39 31.64
CA PHE A 206 -10.11 -2.30 30.93
C PHE A 206 -11.23 -2.81 30.02
N ASP A 207 -12.25 -1.98 29.82
CA ASP A 207 -13.23 -2.19 28.76
C ASP A 207 -12.62 -1.73 27.42
N LEU A 208 -12.19 -2.68 26.59
CA LEU A 208 -11.65 -2.41 25.26
C LEU A 208 -12.74 -2.22 24.20
N GLY A 209 -14.02 -2.44 24.57
CA GLY A 209 -15.12 -2.50 23.61
C GLY A 209 -15.05 -3.74 22.70
N LYS A 210 -16.08 -3.93 21.91
CA LYS A 210 -16.06 -4.93 20.82
C LYS A 210 -15.52 -4.25 19.56
N ALA A 211 -14.63 -4.93 18.84
CA ALA A 211 -14.33 -4.53 17.46
C ALA A 211 -15.66 -4.46 16.70
N GLY A 212 -15.90 -3.39 15.93
CA GLY A 212 -17.01 -3.38 15.01
C GLY A 212 -16.91 -4.61 14.11
N SER A 213 -18.04 -5.25 13.77
CA SER A 213 -18.01 -6.29 12.75
C SER A 213 -17.36 -5.68 11.50
N THR A 214 -16.38 -6.39 10.90
CA THR A 214 -15.90 -6.02 9.58
C THR A 214 -17.13 -5.94 8.68
N ASP A 215 -17.27 -4.84 7.94
CA ASP A 215 -18.41 -4.65 7.06
C ASP A 215 -18.52 -5.87 6.14
N LYS A 216 -19.62 -6.62 6.28
CA LYS A 216 -19.80 -7.85 5.53
C LYS A 216 -19.85 -7.51 4.04
N VAL A 217 -18.90 -8.06 3.30
CA VAL A 217 -18.95 -7.94 1.84
C VAL A 217 -20.14 -8.74 1.33
N VAL A 218 -21.10 -8.05 0.74
CA VAL A 218 -22.27 -8.66 0.11
C VAL A 218 -21.99 -8.78 -1.39
N PHE A 219 -21.63 -9.98 -1.83
CA PHE A 219 -21.32 -10.26 -3.24
C PHE A 219 -22.44 -9.86 -4.20
N ALA A 220 -23.71 -9.92 -3.77
CA ALA A 220 -24.86 -9.50 -4.58
C ALA A 220 -24.86 -8.01 -4.90
N ASP A 221 -24.18 -7.18 -4.12
CA ASP A 221 -24.10 -5.73 -4.31
C ASP A 221 -22.92 -5.28 -5.18
N LEU A 222 -21.98 -6.17 -5.53
CA LEU A 222 -20.77 -5.83 -6.27
C LEU A 222 -21.05 -5.10 -7.60
N TRP A 223 -22.12 -5.47 -8.31
CA TRP A 223 -22.47 -4.88 -9.62
C TRP A 223 -23.52 -3.74 -9.53
N ARG A 224 -23.98 -3.41 -8.31
CA ARG A 224 -25.04 -2.41 -8.09
C ARG A 224 -24.52 -1.01 -7.79
N PHE A 225 -23.22 -0.79 -7.82
CA PHE A 225 -22.64 0.54 -7.61
C PHE A 225 -22.88 1.48 -8.77
N GLY A 226 -23.05 2.77 -8.46
CA GLY A 226 -23.28 3.83 -9.44
C GLY A 226 -22.05 4.11 -10.33
N ARG A 227 -22.28 4.82 -11.43
CA ARG A 227 -21.23 5.16 -12.42
C ARG A 227 -20.06 5.93 -11.80
N SER A 228 -20.31 6.85 -10.85
CA SER A 228 -19.23 7.60 -10.17
C SER A 228 -18.27 6.69 -9.41
N TYR A 229 -18.78 5.64 -8.77
CA TYR A 229 -17.96 4.64 -8.10
C TYR A 229 -17.04 3.90 -9.09
N TRP A 230 -17.59 3.42 -10.22
CA TRP A 230 -16.79 2.71 -11.22
C TRP A 230 -15.73 3.60 -11.89
N ILE A 231 -16.00 4.89 -12.05
CA ILE A 231 -15.01 5.86 -12.53
C ILE A 231 -13.87 6.02 -11.50
N ILE A 232 -14.18 6.07 -10.21
CA ILE A 232 -13.14 6.10 -9.16
C ILE A 232 -12.33 4.80 -9.13
N VAL A 233 -12.97 3.64 -9.29
CA VAL A 233 -12.28 2.35 -9.39
C VAL A 233 -11.34 2.31 -10.61
N ALA A 234 -11.79 2.81 -11.76
CA ALA A 234 -10.97 2.92 -12.96
C ALA A 234 -9.80 3.89 -12.78
N LEU A 235 -9.99 5.01 -12.10
CA LEU A 235 -8.92 5.92 -11.71
C LEU A 235 -7.94 5.22 -10.74
N CYS A 236 -8.43 4.49 -9.77
CA CYS A 236 -7.62 3.77 -8.79
C CYS A 236 -6.69 2.77 -9.47
N ILE A 237 -7.23 1.87 -10.30
CA ILE A 237 -6.42 0.86 -10.98
C ILE A 237 -5.38 1.49 -11.90
N THR A 238 -5.73 2.48 -12.71
CA THR A 238 -4.78 3.13 -13.64
C THR A 238 -3.68 3.87 -12.89
N PHE A 239 -4.03 4.57 -11.83
CA PHE A 239 -3.09 5.34 -11.01
C PHE A 239 -2.08 4.44 -10.28
N TYR A 240 -2.56 3.45 -9.52
CA TYR A 240 -1.67 2.58 -8.76
C TYR A 240 -0.83 1.68 -9.66
N SER A 241 -1.41 1.23 -10.79
CA SER A 241 -0.69 0.43 -11.79
C SER A 241 0.38 1.22 -12.56
N ALA A 242 0.28 2.54 -12.61
CA ALA A 242 1.35 3.38 -13.16
C ALA A 242 2.53 3.53 -12.19
N ILE A 243 2.30 3.49 -10.87
CA ILE A 243 3.32 3.84 -9.87
C ILE A 243 4.03 2.61 -9.31
N PHE A 244 3.31 1.61 -8.79
CA PHE A 244 3.94 0.48 -8.10
C PHE A 244 4.75 -0.42 -9.02
N PRO A 245 4.28 -0.80 -10.24
CA PRO A 245 5.12 -1.56 -11.17
C PRO A 245 6.34 -0.76 -11.66
N PHE A 246 6.25 0.58 -11.77
CA PHE A 246 7.44 1.40 -11.98
C PHE A 246 8.42 1.26 -10.81
N GLN A 247 7.95 1.34 -9.56
CA GLN A 247 8.79 1.17 -8.36
C GLN A 247 9.52 -0.19 -8.34
N THR A 248 8.88 -1.25 -8.86
CA THR A 248 9.50 -2.58 -8.95
C THR A 248 10.82 -2.54 -9.72
N PHE A 249 10.90 -1.77 -10.80
CA PHE A 249 12.06 -1.68 -11.68
C PHE A 249 12.85 -0.37 -11.53
N ALA A 250 12.40 0.56 -10.68
CA ALA A 250 12.92 1.93 -10.63
C ALA A 250 14.43 1.98 -10.34
N VAL A 251 14.94 1.23 -9.37
CA VAL A 251 16.36 1.25 -9.00
C VAL A 251 17.20 0.75 -10.18
N LYS A 252 16.82 -0.38 -10.78
CA LYS A 252 17.47 -0.93 -11.97
C LYS A 252 17.43 0.04 -13.15
N PHE A 253 16.26 0.64 -13.42
CA PHE A 253 16.11 1.66 -14.45
C PHE A 253 17.04 2.86 -14.24
N PHE A 254 17.12 3.40 -13.03
CA PHE A 254 18.01 4.53 -12.74
C PHE A 254 19.50 4.15 -12.93
N MET A 255 19.88 2.92 -12.59
CA MET A 255 21.24 2.43 -12.80
C MET A 255 21.56 2.24 -14.28
N GLU A 256 20.72 1.51 -15.01
CA GLU A 256 20.98 1.09 -16.38
C GLU A 256 20.71 2.20 -17.41
N ALA A 257 19.66 3.00 -17.22
CA ALA A 257 19.29 4.04 -18.17
C ALA A 257 19.94 5.40 -17.89
N HIS A 258 20.30 5.69 -16.63
CA HIS A 258 20.82 7.00 -16.24
C HIS A 258 22.23 6.94 -15.60
N GLY A 259 22.85 5.75 -15.53
CA GLY A 259 24.17 5.58 -14.91
C GLY A 259 24.22 5.95 -13.43
N ALA A 260 23.07 5.93 -12.74
CA ALA A 260 23.00 6.22 -11.32
C ALA A 260 23.66 5.11 -10.49
N SER A 261 24.23 5.46 -9.32
CA SER A 261 24.61 4.42 -8.37
C SER A 261 23.35 3.75 -7.78
N ARG A 262 23.49 2.52 -7.27
CA ARG A 262 22.39 1.81 -6.63
C ARG A 262 21.83 2.57 -5.43
N GLU A 263 22.71 3.18 -4.63
CA GLU A 263 22.36 4.00 -3.48
C GLU A 263 21.50 5.18 -3.89
N PHE A 264 21.88 5.88 -4.95
CA PHE A 264 21.12 7.00 -5.48
C PHE A 264 19.79 6.57 -6.08
N GLY A 265 19.76 5.45 -6.83
CA GLY A 265 18.52 4.86 -7.35
C GLY A 265 17.56 4.44 -6.24
N GLY A 266 18.07 3.81 -5.18
CA GLY A 266 17.30 3.43 -3.99
C GLY A 266 16.75 4.66 -3.25
N PHE A 267 17.59 5.69 -3.08
CA PHE A 267 17.15 6.96 -2.49
C PHE A 267 16.02 7.60 -3.30
N LEU A 268 16.18 7.73 -4.62
CA LEU A 268 15.13 8.29 -5.51
C LEU A 268 13.82 7.48 -5.41
N SER A 269 13.89 6.15 -5.45
CA SER A 269 12.72 5.30 -5.30
C SER A 269 12.04 5.50 -3.93
N SER A 270 12.81 5.66 -2.86
CA SER A 270 12.31 5.89 -1.51
C SER A 270 11.66 7.27 -1.31
N MET A 271 12.06 8.27 -2.11
CA MET A 271 11.44 9.62 -2.07
C MET A 271 9.92 9.57 -2.23
N LEU A 272 9.41 8.66 -3.04
CA LEU A 272 7.97 8.50 -3.25
C LEU A 272 7.24 8.23 -1.92
N THR A 273 7.80 7.32 -1.13
CA THR A 273 7.27 6.98 0.19
C THR A 273 7.42 8.13 1.18
N LEU A 274 8.55 8.85 1.13
CA LEU A 274 8.78 10.02 1.96
C LEU A 274 7.76 11.13 1.66
N PHE A 275 7.50 11.41 0.37
CA PHE A 275 6.43 12.34 -0.02
C PHE A 275 5.08 11.89 0.51
N ALA A 276 4.73 10.60 0.39
CA ALA A 276 3.47 10.08 0.90
C ALA A 276 3.32 10.27 2.41
N MET A 277 4.37 10.08 3.19
CA MET A 277 4.34 10.26 4.64
C MET A 277 4.07 11.71 5.05
N ILE A 278 4.67 12.68 4.36
CA ILE A 278 4.61 14.11 4.72
C ILE A 278 3.43 14.80 4.03
N ALA A 279 3.28 14.63 2.72
CA ALA A 279 2.36 15.41 1.93
C ALA A 279 0.93 14.86 1.92
N THR A 280 0.70 13.56 2.13
CA THR A 280 -0.67 13.00 2.15
C THR A 280 -1.55 13.62 3.24
N PRO A 281 -1.10 13.77 4.50
CA PRO A 281 -1.88 14.48 5.51
C PRO A 281 -2.17 15.94 5.16
N ILE A 282 -1.19 16.62 4.55
CA ILE A 282 -1.34 18.03 4.12
C ILE A 282 -2.41 18.13 3.03
N PHE A 283 -2.35 17.29 2.01
CA PHE A 283 -3.33 17.28 0.93
C PHE A 283 -4.72 16.86 1.40
N GLY A 284 -4.82 15.91 2.32
CA GLY A 284 -6.09 15.57 2.98
C GLY A 284 -6.72 16.77 3.67
N TYR A 285 -5.94 17.49 4.48
CA TYR A 285 -6.38 18.71 5.15
C TYR A 285 -6.81 19.81 4.17
N VAL A 286 -6.02 20.02 3.10
CA VAL A 286 -6.37 20.98 2.04
C VAL A 286 -7.69 20.59 1.38
N ALA A 287 -7.86 19.33 1.00
CA ALA A 287 -9.08 18.81 0.37
C ALA A 287 -10.31 18.99 1.28
N ASP A 288 -10.18 18.78 2.57
CA ASP A 288 -11.27 18.96 3.53
C ASP A 288 -11.66 20.43 3.72
N ARG A 289 -10.70 21.35 3.55
CA ARG A 289 -10.99 22.79 3.62
C ARG A 289 -11.61 23.36 2.36
N ILE A 290 -11.09 22.98 1.18
CA ILE A 290 -11.51 23.58 -0.09
C ILE A 290 -12.61 22.80 -0.82
N GLY A 291 -12.85 21.53 -0.45
CA GLY A 291 -13.63 20.59 -1.24
C GLY A 291 -12.87 20.25 -2.53
N LYS A 292 -13.50 20.44 -3.69
CA LYS A 292 -12.89 20.33 -5.05
C LYS A 292 -12.09 19.03 -5.27
N ARG A 293 -12.54 17.93 -4.66
CA ARG A 293 -11.83 16.64 -4.65
C ARG A 293 -11.59 16.10 -6.06
N ALA A 294 -12.59 16.19 -6.96
CA ALA A 294 -12.43 15.73 -8.33
C ALA A 294 -11.40 16.59 -9.11
N ARG A 295 -11.37 17.91 -8.90
CA ARG A 295 -10.35 18.79 -9.50
C ARG A 295 -8.94 18.46 -9.00
N LEU A 296 -8.79 18.14 -7.72
CA LEU A 296 -7.51 17.72 -7.16
C LEU A 296 -7.04 16.40 -7.77
N MET A 297 -7.94 15.44 -8.04
CA MET A 297 -7.60 14.21 -8.76
C MET A 297 -7.18 14.49 -10.21
N VAL A 298 -7.85 15.43 -10.89
CA VAL A 298 -7.43 15.87 -12.24
C VAL A 298 -6.02 16.45 -12.20
N PHE A 299 -5.73 17.35 -11.26
CA PHE A 299 -4.40 17.96 -11.12
C PHE A 299 -3.31 16.89 -10.85
N GLY A 300 -3.55 15.98 -9.91
CA GLY A 300 -2.60 14.90 -9.62
C GLY A 300 -2.37 13.98 -10.84
N SER A 301 -3.42 13.68 -11.61
CA SER A 301 -3.29 12.84 -12.83
C SER A 301 -2.50 13.56 -13.93
N VAL A 302 -2.69 14.87 -14.12
CA VAL A 302 -1.91 15.68 -15.09
C VAL A 302 -0.43 15.64 -14.75
N LEU A 303 -0.07 15.75 -13.46
CA LEU A 303 1.33 15.71 -13.04
C LEU A 303 2.01 14.38 -13.39
N LEU A 304 1.27 13.27 -13.37
CA LEU A 304 1.83 11.94 -13.62
C LEU A 304 2.15 11.69 -15.10
N ILE A 305 1.42 12.32 -16.03
CA ILE A 305 1.55 12.07 -17.48
C ILE A 305 2.99 12.29 -17.97
N PRO A 306 3.64 13.44 -17.76
CA PRO A 306 4.96 13.71 -18.33
C PRO A 306 6.10 13.01 -17.60
N VAL A 307 5.89 12.52 -16.39
CA VAL A 307 6.95 11.98 -15.51
C VAL A 307 7.79 10.92 -16.20
N TYR A 308 7.16 9.92 -16.78
CA TYR A 308 7.84 8.78 -17.39
C TYR A 308 8.56 9.16 -18.68
N LEU A 309 7.92 10.03 -19.50
CA LEU A 309 8.53 10.52 -20.74
C LEU A 309 9.68 11.50 -20.46
N MET A 310 9.60 12.28 -19.38
CA MET A 310 10.74 13.10 -18.94
C MET A 310 11.94 12.22 -18.59
N MET A 311 11.73 11.13 -17.85
CA MET A 311 12.80 10.19 -17.51
C MET A 311 13.34 9.45 -18.74
N ALA A 312 12.49 9.16 -19.75
CA ALA A 312 12.91 8.42 -20.94
C ALA A 312 13.65 9.27 -21.98
N TYR A 313 13.27 10.56 -22.12
CA TYR A 313 13.69 11.35 -23.28
C TYR A 313 14.42 12.64 -22.95
N THR A 314 14.54 13.01 -21.65
CA THR A 314 15.17 14.29 -21.28
C THR A 314 16.34 14.07 -20.32
N GLN A 315 17.25 15.05 -20.29
CA GLN A 315 18.38 15.10 -19.35
C GLN A 315 18.04 15.93 -18.08
N VAL A 316 16.76 16.13 -17.80
CA VAL A 316 16.32 16.81 -16.59
C VAL A 316 16.70 15.98 -15.36
N SER A 317 17.14 16.67 -14.30
CA SER A 317 17.47 15.99 -13.05
C SER A 317 16.34 15.09 -12.58
N LEU A 318 16.64 13.83 -12.25
CA LEU A 318 15.67 12.81 -11.81
C LEU A 318 14.88 13.22 -10.57
N TYR A 319 15.36 14.19 -9.79
CA TYR A 319 14.58 14.77 -8.70
C TYR A 319 13.27 15.41 -9.17
N VAL A 320 13.24 16.02 -10.37
CA VAL A 320 12.03 16.69 -10.89
C VAL A 320 10.90 15.71 -11.17
N PRO A 321 11.07 14.68 -12.04
CA PRO A 321 10.00 13.71 -12.28
C PRO A 321 9.64 12.92 -11.01
N MET A 322 10.61 12.60 -10.13
CA MET A 322 10.31 11.91 -8.87
C MET A 322 9.52 12.78 -7.90
N ALA A 323 9.80 14.08 -7.82
CA ALA A 323 8.99 15.00 -7.03
C ALA A 323 7.57 15.15 -7.57
N MET A 324 7.39 15.26 -8.90
CA MET A 324 6.08 15.31 -9.53
C MET A 324 5.29 14.03 -9.25
N MET A 325 5.92 12.86 -9.37
CA MET A 325 5.32 11.58 -9.02
C MET A 325 4.96 11.52 -7.53
N GLY A 326 5.84 11.98 -6.64
CA GLY A 326 5.62 12.01 -5.20
C GLY A 326 4.44 12.90 -4.80
N ILE A 327 4.31 14.08 -5.42
CA ILE A 327 3.15 14.97 -5.23
C ILE A 327 1.86 14.27 -5.68
N SER A 328 1.87 13.67 -6.88
CA SER A 328 0.73 12.92 -7.40
C SER A 328 0.36 11.76 -6.48
N PHE A 329 1.35 10.97 -6.02
CA PHE A 329 1.18 9.82 -5.15
C PHE A 329 0.68 10.18 -3.75
N SER A 330 0.94 11.39 -3.30
CA SER A 330 0.42 11.90 -2.03
C SER A 330 -0.99 12.48 -2.17
N LEU A 331 -1.25 13.20 -3.26
CA LEU A 331 -2.50 13.92 -3.48
C LEU A 331 -3.66 13.01 -3.84
N ILE A 332 -3.48 12.13 -4.86
CA ILE A 332 -4.60 11.32 -5.38
C ILE A 332 -5.17 10.39 -4.31
N PRO A 333 -4.39 9.58 -3.59
CA PRO A 333 -4.93 8.72 -2.53
C PRO A 333 -5.60 9.51 -1.40
N ALA A 334 -5.04 10.68 -1.03
CA ALA A 334 -5.59 11.53 0.02
C ALA A 334 -7.03 11.99 -0.26
N VAL A 335 -7.39 12.12 -1.54
CA VAL A 335 -8.74 12.57 -1.94
C VAL A 335 -9.60 11.45 -2.50
N MET A 336 -9.02 10.46 -3.18
CA MET A 336 -9.73 9.40 -3.88
C MET A 336 -10.41 8.42 -2.92
N TRP A 337 -9.66 7.89 -1.93
CA TRP A 337 -10.20 6.94 -0.97
C TRP A 337 -11.34 7.53 -0.13
N PRO A 338 -11.22 8.73 0.46
CA PRO A 338 -12.35 9.34 1.17
C PRO A 338 -13.54 9.63 0.26
N SER A 339 -13.32 9.91 -1.03
CA SER A 339 -14.40 10.22 -1.97
C SER A 339 -15.38 9.06 -2.16
N VAL A 340 -14.95 7.82 -1.97
CA VAL A 340 -15.83 6.64 -2.02
C VAL A 340 -16.95 6.75 -0.97
N ALA A 341 -16.65 7.24 0.23
CA ALA A 341 -17.61 7.40 1.31
C ALA A 341 -18.69 8.46 1.03
N TYR A 342 -18.46 9.39 0.12
CA TYR A 342 -19.46 10.37 -0.31
C TYR A 342 -20.37 9.83 -1.42
N ILE A 343 -19.90 8.83 -2.20
CA ILE A 343 -20.59 8.28 -3.37
C ILE A 343 -21.42 7.05 -3.00
N VAL A 344 -20.93 6.27 -2.02
CA VAL A 344 -21.53 4.99 -1.64
C VAL A 344 -22.17 5.13 -0.27
N GLY A 345 -23.37 4.55 -0.09
CA GLY A 345 -24.04 4.50 1.22
C GLY A 345 -23.19 3.77 2.26
N GLN A 346 -23.32 4.20 3.51
CA GLN A 346 -22.52 3.68 4.64
C GLN A 346 -22.64 2.15 4.79
N GLU A 347 -23.82 1.60 4.52
CA GLU A 347 -24.12 0.16 4.61
C GLU A 347 -23.37 -0.70 3.58
N LYS A 348 -22.81 -0.09 2.51
CA LYS A 348 -22.08 -0.77 1.43
C LYS A 348 -20.62 -0.36 1.33
N LEU A 349 -20.16 0.46 2.27
CA LEU A 349 -18.85 1.08 2.19
C LEU A 349 -17.71 0.04 2.27
N GLY A 350 -17.83 -0.95 3.15
CA GLY A 350 -16.88 -2.06 3.25
C GLY A 350 -16.78 -2.89 1.97
N THR A 351 -17.93 -3.19 1.35
CA THR A 351 -17.97 -3.88 0.04
C THR A 351 -17.31 -3.04 -1.05
N ALA A 352 -17.54 -1.72 -1.06
CA ALA A 352 -16.95 -0.81 -2.04
C ALA A 352 -15.42 -0.74 -1.90
N TYR A 353 -14.90 -0.56 -0.70
CA TYR A 353 -13.46 -0.55 -0.46
C TYR A 353 -12.81 -1.89 -0.78
N GLY A 354 -13.42 -3.00 -0.35
CA GLY A 354 -12.92 -4.35 -0.65
C GLY A 354 -12.82 -4.62 -2.15
N LEU A 355 -13.88 -4.29 -2.91
CA LEU A 355 -13.88 -4.43 -4.38
C LEU A 355 -12.84 -3.53 -5.05
N MET A 356 -12.72 -2.28 -4.61
CA MET A 356 -11.73 -1.34 -5.14
C MET A 356 -10.31 -1.86 -4.91
N THR A 357 -9.99 -2.37 -3.72
CA THR A 357 -8.69 -2.97 -3.39
C THR A 357 -8.44 -4.25 -4.21
N MET A 358 -9.45 -5.09 -4.39
CA MET A 358 -9.35 -6.31 -5.21
C MET A 358 -8.98 -5.97 -6.66
N ILE A 359 -9.69 -5.03 -7.27
CA ILE A 359 -9.43 -4.59 -8.66
C ILE A 359 -8.06 -3.92 -8.78
N GLN A 360 -7.66 -3.13 -7.79
CA GLN A 360 -6.32 -2.56 -7.69
C GLN A 360 -5.24 -3.65 -7.73
N ASN A 361 -5.36 -4.70 -6.91
CA ASN A 361 -4.38 -5.80 -6.87
C ASN A 361 -4.32 -6.57 -8.20
N ILE A 362 -5.44 -6.76 -8.90
CA ILE A 362 -5.45 -7.32 -10.26
C ILE A 362 -4.65 -6.45 -11.22
N GLY A 363 -4.84 -5.13 -11.15
CA GLY A 363 -4.06 -4.18 -11.96
C GLY A 363 -2.56 -4.23 -11.66
N LEU A 364 -2.19 -4.26 -10.38
CA LEU A 364 -0.79 -4.36 -9.95
C LEU A 364 -0.13 -5.64 -10.45
N ALA A 365 -0.81 -6.80 -10.31
CA ALA A 365 -0.31 -8.07 -10.82
C ALA A 365 -0.11 -8.03 -12.33
N GLY A 366 -1.14 -7.60 -13.07
CA GLY A 366 -1.10 -7.54 -14.54
C GLY A 366 0.00 -6.61 -15.05
N LEU A 367 0.14 -5.41 -14.48
CA LEU A 367 1.12 -4.44 -14.94
C LEU A 367 2.56 -4.81 -14.55
N ASN A 368 2.81 -5.47 -13.42
CA ASN A 368 4.14 -6.01 -13.13
C ASN A 368 4.58 -7.02 -14.21
N LEU A 369 3.68 -7.91 -14.64
CA LEU A 369 3.96 -8.86 -15.72
C LEU A 369 4.17 -8.16 -17.08
N ILE A 370 3.30 -7.21 -17.42
CA ILE A 370 3.38 -6.48 -18.68
C ILE A 370 4.69 -5.67 -18.78
N ILE A 371 5.11 -5.01 -17.71
CA ILE A 371 6.35 -4.22 -17.71
C ILE A 371 7.59 -5.11 -17.74
N GLY A 372 7.60 -6.22 -16.99
CA GLY A 372 8.67 -7.21 -17.08
C GLY A 372 8.81 -7.75 -18.52
N TRP A 373 7.70 -8.17 -19.13
CA TRP A 373 7.66 -8.59 -20.53
C TRP A 373 8.12 -7.49 -21.49
N ALA A 374 7.68 -6.25 -21.30
CA ALA A 374 8.07 -5.13 -22.14
C ALA A 374 9.58 -4.87 -22.10
N ASN A 375 10.18 -4.90 -20.90
CA ASN A 375 11.61 -4.75 -20.72
C ASN A 375 12.40 -5.87 -21.39
N ASP A 376 11.99 -7.14 -21.21
CA ASP A 376 12.65 -8.30 -21.82
C ASP A 376 12.55 -8.26 -23.34
N THR A 377 11.35 -8.01 -23.90
CA THR A 377 11.12 -7.98 -25.34
C THR A 377 11.88 -6.84 -26.02
N SER A 378 12.01 -5.70 -25.34
CA SER A 378 12.78 -4.55 -25.83
C SER A 378 14.28 -4.64 -25.51
N GLY A 379 14.75 -5.68 -24.80
CA GLY A 379 16.14 -5.89 -24.43
C GLY A 379 16.68 -4.82 -23.50
N ALA A 380 15.88 -4.38 -22.52
CA ALA A 380 16.26 -3.35 -21.57
C ALA A 380 17.47 -3.78 -20.72
N SER A 381 18.56 -3.02 -20.81
CA SER A 381 19.82 -3.31 -20.12
C SER A 381 20.71 -2.07 -20.08
N LEU A 382 21.85 -2.18 -19.39
CA LEU A 382 22.89 -1.15 -19.39
C LEU A 382 23.40 -0.83 -20.82
N ASP A 383 23.54 -1.86 -21.67
CA ASP A 383 23.98 -1.71 -23.06
C ASP A 383 22.87 -1.20 -23.97
N ASN A 384 21.62 -1.32 -23.57
CA ASN A 384 20.44 -0.84 -24.32
C ASN A 384 19.45 -0.10 -23.41
N PRO A 385 19.80 1.12 -22.95
CA PRO A 385 18.91 1.95 -22.12
C PRO A 385 17.57 2.28 -22.79
N GLY A 386 17.57 2.34 -24.14
CA GLY A 386 16.36 2.57 -24.95
C GLY A 386 15.30 1.47 -24.80
N GLY A 387 15.68 0.28 -24.34
CA GLY A 387 14.76 -0.83 -24.09
C GLY A 387 13.70 -0.53 -23.03
N TYR A 388 13.94 0.42 -22.13
CA TYR A 388 12.94 0.86 -21.13
C TYR A 388 11.82 1.72 -21.73
N THR A 389 11.99 2.25 -22.94
CA THR A 389 11.07 3.24 -23.52
C THR A 389 9.65 2.70 -23.66
N LEU A 390 9.48 1.43 -24.02
CA LEU A 390 8.15 0.80 -24.13
C LEU A 390 7.42 0.82 -22.78
N GLY A 391 8.09 0.43 -21.71
CA GLY A 391 7.54 0.50 -20.35
C GLY A 391 7.14 1.93 -19.95
N MET A 392 7.97 2.93 -20.27
CA MET A 392 7.68 4.34 -19.98
C MET A 392 6.46 4.86 -20.75
N TRP A 393 6.24 4.44 -21.99
CA TRP A 393 5.03 4.75 -22.74
C TRP A 393 3.80 4.09 -22.14
N ILE A 394 3.89 2.84 -21.68
CA ILE A 394 2.79 2.15 -21.00
C ILE A 394 2.40 2.91 -19.75
N PHE A 395 3.36 3.30 -18.90
CA PHE A 395 3.11 4.08 -17.69
C PHE A 395 2.50 5.45 -17.99
N SER A 396 3.03 6.17 -18.98
CA SER A 396 2.48 7.46 -19.40
C SER A 396 1.06 7.31 -19.94
N GLY A 397 0.77 6.24 -20.71
CA GLY A 397 -0.57 5.89 -21.18
C GLY A 397 -1.55 5.64 -20.03
N LEU A 398 -1.13 4.95 -18.97
CA LEU A 398 -1.92 4.79 -17.75
C LEU A 398 -2.19 6.13 -17.07
N GLY A 399 -1.20 7.05 -17.04
CA GLY A 399 -1.36 8.41 -16.58
C GLY A 399 -2.43 9.18 -17.36
N VAL A 400 -2.42 9.06 -18.69
CA VAL A 400 -3.45 9.65 -19.58
C VAL A 400 -4.83 9.05 -19.29
N LEU A 401 -4.94 7.72 -19.17
CA LEU A 401 -6.20 7.06 -18.82
C LEU A 401 -6.72 7.52 -17.46
N GLY A 402 -5.84 7.62 -16.44
CA GLY A 402 -6.18 8.16 -15.13
C GLY A 402 -6.71 9.59 -15.22
N PHE A 403 -6.07 10.45 -16.01
CA PHE A 403 -6.55 11.80 -16.28
C PHE A 403 -7.94 11.82 -16.94
N VAL A 404 -8.20 10.96 -17.92
CA VAL A 404 -9.53 10.83 -18.56
C VAL A 404 -10.58 10.45 -17.52
N PHE A 405 -10.31 9.46 -16.66
CA PHE A 405 -11.24 9.07 -15.60
C PHE A 405 -11.45 10.18 -14.56
N ALA A 406 -10.41 10.91 -14.19
CA ALA A 406 -10.54 12.06 -13.31
C ALA A 406 -11.41 13.18 -13.93
N LEU A 407 -11.26 13.44 -15.23
CA LEU A 407 -12.12 14.40 -15.96
C LEU A 407 -13.58 13.91 -16.05
N LEU A 408 -13.80 12.62 -16.29
CA LEU A 408 -15.15 12.05 -16.30
C LEU A 408 -15.81 12.17 -14.92
N LEU A 409 -15.05 11.94 -13.85
CA LEU A 409 -15.52 12.15 -12.49
C LEU A 409 -15.86 13.62 -12.26
N LEU A 410 -14.98 14.54 -12.64
CA LEU A 410 -15.20 15.98 -12.49
C LEU A 410 -16.47 16.43 -13.21
N ARG A 411 -16.68 16.00 -14.45
CA ARG A 411 -17.91 16.31 -15.21
C ARG A 411 -19.17 15.83 -14.50
N ARG A 412 -19.14 14.65 -13.87
CA ARG A 412 -20.29 14.14 -13.12
C ARG A 412 -20.51 14.93 -11.83
N GLU A 413 -19.46 15.26 -11.12
CA GLU A 413 -19.52 15.97 -9.84
C GLU A 413 -19.81 17.48 -9.98
N THR A 414 -19.76 18.02 -11.21
CA THR A 414 -20.23 19.37 -11.55
C THR A 414 -21.59 19.38 -12.23
N GLY A 415 -22.18 18.22 -12.49
CA GLY A 415 -23.48 18.05 -13.13
C GLY A 415 -24.62 17.74 -12.14
N SER A 416 -25.79 17.36 -12.70
CA SER A 416 -27.01 17.05 -11.93
C SER A 416 -26.92 15.78 -11.07
N SER A 417 -25.93 14.92 -11.33
CA SER A 417 -25.69 13.65 -10.60
C SER A 417 -24.55 13.79 -9.59
N ALA A 418 -24.24 14.98 -9.10
CA ALA A 418 -23.16 15.25 -8.17
C ALA A 418 -23.44 14.67 -6.78
N HIS A 419 -22.40 14.08 -6.15
CA HIS A 419 -22.42 13.56 -4.80
C HIS A 419 -21.80 14.54 -3.78
N GLY A 420 -21.39 15.72 -4.26
CA GLY A 420 -20.85 16.78 -3.42
C GLY A 420 -19.31 16.78 -3.30
N LEU A 421 -18.58 16.01 -4.12
CA LEU A 421 -17.10 15.98 -4.06
C LEU A 421 -16.46 17.35 -4.31
N GLU A 422 -17.14 18.25 -5.04
CA GLU A 422 -16.67 19.61 -5.35
C GLU A 422 -17.07 20.66 -4.30
N THR A 423 -18.07 20.37 -3.46
CA THR A 423 -18.73 21.35 -2.60
C THR A 423 -18.66 21.06 -1.12
N ILE A 424 -18.58 19.77 -0.73
CA ILE A 424 -18.56 19.39 0.69
C ILE A 424 -17.22 19.73 1.31
N THR A 425 -17.27 20.59 2.33
CA THR A 425 -16.14 20.99 3.17
C THR A 425 -16.45 20.72 4.63
N VAL A 426 -15.42 20.72 5.51
CA VAL A 426 -15.64 20.58 6.96
C VAL A 426 -16.61 21.66 7.49
N ARG A 427 -16.57 22.88 6.95
CA ARG A 427 -17.47 23.96 7.36
C ARG A 427 -18.93 23.69 6.97
N SER A 428 -19.16 23.12 5.77
CA SER A 428 -20.53 22.80 5.32
C SER A 428 -21.15 21.66 6.12
N GLN A 429 -20.35 20.70 6.62
CA GLN A 429 -20.83 19.59 7.45
C GLN A 429 -21.15 20.00 8.90
N GLN A 430 -20.59 21.11 9.40
CA GLN A 430 -20.90 21.64 10.73
C GLN A 430 -22.18 22.51 10.74
N GLN A 431 -22.69 22.87 9.56
CA GLN A 431 -23.89 23.72 9.38
C GLN A 431 -25.12 22.90 8.99
N SER A 432 -24.97 21.63 8.65
CA SER A 432 -26.06 20.67 8.37
C SER A 432 -26.34 19.80 9.60
#